data_f908049726d55ce5dff960e0f898b209
#
_entry.id   f908049726d55ce5dff960e0f898b209
#
_cell.length_a   1.000
_cell.length_b   1.000
_cell.length_c   1.000
_cell.angle_alpha   90.00
_cell.angle_beta   90.00
_cell.angle_gamma   90.00
#
_symmetry.space_group_name_H-M   'P 1'
#
loop_
_entity.id
_entity.type
_entity.pdbx_description
1 polymer ?
#
loop_
_entity_poly.entity_id
_entity_poly.type
_entity_poly.pdbx_seq_one_letter_code
_entity_poly.pdbx_strand_id
1 'polypeptide(L)'
;PLGNPGGTFCGLVRLPVKGRDILIYSNCDTPGGNRENVTVWASFDGAQTWPIKRSVYKPVSAYSSLTAGRPGTASEGTICILFEGGKAFRHEGAFAASFNLSWVLGGERTGDGEVPKWVATK
;
A
#
# COMPACT_ATOMS: atom_id res chain seq x y z
N PRO A 1 0.32 -12.35 7.53
CA PRO A 1 1.58 -11.60 7.47
C PRO A 1 1.59 -10.65 6.28
N LEU A 2 2.14 -9.47 6.49
CA LEU A 2 2.16 -8.40 5.50
C LEU A 2 3.48 -8.37 4.74
N GLY A 3 3.52 -9.00 3.58
CA GLY A 3 4.62 -8.88 2.64
C GLY A 3 5.83 -9.76 2.94
N ASN A 4 7.01 -9.22 2.70
CA ASN A 4 8.25 -9.97 2.66
C ASN A 4 8.87 -10.16 4.06
N PRO A 5 9.19 -11.39 4.47
CA PRO A 5 9.86 -11.63 5.75
C PRO A 5 11.35 -11.23 5.77
N GLY A 6 11.92 -10.82 4.66
CA GLY A 6 13.33 -10.50 4.49
C GLY A 6 13.80 -9.14 4.99
N GLY A 7 13.02 -8.45 5.84
CA GLY A 7 13.46 -7.20 6.48
C GLY A 7 13.55 -6.01 5.52
N THR A 8 12.59 -5.85 4.63
CA THR A 8 12.49 -4.71 3.73
C THR A 8 11.86 -3.50 4.43
N PHE A 9 12.46 -2.31 4.32
CA PHE A 9 11.83 -1.09 4.79
C PHE A 9 10.53 -0.84 4.03
N CYS A 10 9.47 -0.55 4.78
CA CYS A 10 8.10 -0.43 4.31
C CYS A 10 7.54 0.98 4.60
N GLY A 11 6.47 1.33 3.91
CA GLY A 11 5.71 2.54 4.16
C GLY A 11 4.47 2.26 5.01
N LEU A 12 4.10 3.22 5.85
CA LEU A 12 2.84 3.22 6.59
C LEU A 12 2.32 4.65 6.66
N VAL A 13 1.08 4.87 6.26
CA VAL A 13 0.44 6.18 6.33
C VAL A 13 -1.00 6.05 6.79
N ARG A 14 -1.45 6.98 7.64
CA ARG A 14 -2.88 7.16 7.96
C ARG A 14 -3.49 8.16 7.00
N LEU A 15 -4.60 7.81 6.38
CA LEU A 15 -5.32 8.74 5.50
C LEU A 15 -6.07 9.79 6.34
N PRO A 16 -5.99 11.08 5.97
CA PRO A 16 -6.62 12.16 6.71
C PRO A 16 -8.12 12.26 6.39
N VAL A 17 -8.89 11.21 6.72
CA VAL A 17 -10.35 11.16 6.53
C VAL A 17 -11.01 11.30 7.89
N LYS A 18 -11.73 12.41 8.10
CA LYS A 18 -12.38 12.71 9.38
C LYS A 18 -13.33 11.59 9.82
N GLY A 19 -13.16 11.13 11.06
CA GLY A 19 -14.01 10.10 11.67
C GLY A 19 -13.78 8.69 11.15
N ARG A 20 -12.68 8.45 10.40
CA ARG A 20 -12.31 7.15 9.87
C ARG A 20 -10.87 6.82 10.21
N ASP A 21 -10.59 5.59 10.57
CA ASP A 21 -9.25 5.08 10.80
C ASP A 21 -8.83 4.20 9.62
N ILE A 22 -8.17 4.81 8.64
CA ILE A 22 -7.74 4.13 7.42
C ILE A 22 -6.23 4.18 7.36
N LEU A 23 -5.59 3.02 7.39
CA LEU A 23 -4.14 2.88 7.23
C LEU A 23 -3.83 2.24 5.88
N ILE A 24 -2.81 2.74 5.23
CA ILE A 24 -2.21 2.13 4.03
C ILE A 24 -0.79 1.72 4.38
N TYR A 25 -0.45 0.49 4.10
CA TYR A 25 0.86 -0.11 4.30
C TYR A 25 1.44 -0.53 2.95
N SER A 26 2.74 -0.39 2.75
CA SER A 26 3.43 -0.86 1.55
C SER A 26 4.62 -1.75 1.87
N ASN A 27 4.81 -2.80 1.09
CA ASN A 27 5.97 -3.70 1.16
C ASN A 27 6.02 -4.57 -0.10
N CYS A 28 7.10 -5.32 -0.28
CA CYS A 28 7.14 -6.43 -1.23
C CYS A 28 6.22 -7.56 -0.78
N ASP A 29 5.42 -8.11 -1.68
CA ASP A 29 4.47 -9.20 -1.40
C ASP A 29 4.92 -10.49 -2.07
N THR A 30 5.85 -11.18 -1.42
CA THR A 30 6.41 -12.44 -1.88
C THR A 30 6.51 -13.45 -0.75
N PRO A 31 6.24 -14.73 -1.02
CA PRO A 31 6.27 -15.78 0.02
C PRO A 31 7.68 -16.15 0.48
N GLY A 32 8.71 -15.83 -0.30
CA GLY A 32 10.11 -16.09 0.00
C GLY A 32 10.88 -14.84 0.43
N GLY A 33 12.18 -14.93 0.57
CA GLY A 33 13.04 -13.80 0.86
C GLY A 33 13.30 -12.85 -0.31
N ASN A 34 12.73 -13.11 -1.48
CA ASN A 34 12.89 -12.28 -2.66
C ASN A 34 12.18 -10.93 -2.46
N ARG A 35 12.78 -9.87 -3.00
CA ARG A 35 12.23 -8.52 -2.95
C ARG A 35 11.68 -8.17 -4.33
N GLU A 36 10.38 -8.35 -4.48
CA GLU A 36 9.61 -8.06 -5.69
C GLU A 36 8.15 -7.79 -5.34
N ASN A 37 7.35 -7.36 -6.31
CA ASN A 37 5.92 -7.15 -6.18
C ASN A 37 5.56 -6.15 -5.07
N VAL A 38 6.02 -4.90 -5.21
CA VAL A 38 5.57 -3.83 -4.31
C VAL A 38 4.06 -3.76 -4.31
N THR A 39 3.49 -3.96 -3.14
CA THR A 39 2.04 -4.07 -2.91
C THR A 39 1.63 -3.12 -1.80
N VAL A 40 0.41 -2.64 -1.85
CA VAL A 40 -0.20 -1.87 -0.78
C VAL A 40 -1.36 -2.64 -0.17
N TRP A 41 -1.53 -2.52 1.14
CA TRP A 41 -2.64 -3.07 1.92
C TRP A 41 -3.41 -1.93 2.58
N ALA A 42 -4.70 -2.13 2.81
CA ALA A 42 -5.52 -1.20 3.59
C ALA A 42 -6.08 -1.88 4.83
N SER A 43 -6.04 -1.16 5.95
CA SER A 43 -6.69 -1.49 7.23
C SER A 43 -7.70 -0.42 7.58
N PHE A 44 -8.78 -0.83 8.27
CA PHE A 44 -9.89 0.03 8.67
C PHE A 44 -10.21 -0.08 10.17
N ASP A 45 -9.35 -0.74 10.94
CA ASP A 45 -9.55 -1.11 12.35
C ASP A 45 -8.29 -0.92 13.21
N GLY A 46 -7.44 0.06 12.84
CA GLY A 46 -6.23 0.36 13.58
C GLY A 46 -5.12 -0.69 13.41
N ALA A 47 -4.99 -1.26 12.22
CA ALA A 47 -4.01 -2.27 11.86
C ALA A 47 -4.25 -3.66 12.49
N GLN A 48 -5.44 -3.95 13.01
CA GLN A 48 -5.78 -5.27 13.50
C GLN A 48 -5.95 -6.27 12.36
N THR A 49 -6.63 -5.85 11.28
CA THR A 49 -6.77 -6.64 10.05
C THR A 49 -6.42 -5.83 8.81
N TRP A 50 -6.09 -6.53 7.73
CA TRP A 50 -5.69 -5.96 6.44
C TRP A 50 -6.45 -6.64 5.29
N PRO A 51 -7.75 -6.41 5.17
CA PRO A 51 -8.67 -7.21 4.35
C PRO A 51 -8.51 -7.04 2.84
N ILE A 52 -7.73 -6.07 2.38
CA ILE A 52 -7.54 -5.82 0.97
C ILE A 52 -6.11 -5.44 0.65
N LYS A 53 -5.64 -5.88 -0.51
CA LYS A 53 -4.32 -5.50 -1.06
C LYS A 53 -4.39 -5.28 -2.56
N ARG A 54 -3.44 -4.49 -3.08
CA ARG A 54 -3.26 -4.31 -4.52
C ARG A 54 -1.79 -4.13 -4.87
N SER A 55 -1.34 -4.87 -5.90
CA SER A 55 0.01 -4.73 -6.46
C SER A 55 0.18 -3.38 -7.16
N VAL A 56 1.28 -2.70 -6.86
CA VAL A 56 1.70 -1.45 -7.52
C VAL A 56 2.69 -1.74 -8.64
N TYR A 57 3.66 -2.62 -8.37
CA TYR A 57 4.74 -2.90 -9.32
C TYR A 57 5.24 -4.35 -9.10
N LYS A 58 5.06 -5.21 -10.11
CA LYS A 58 5.35 -6.65 -9.97
C LYS A 58 6.83 -7.04 -10.03
N PRO A 59 7.70 -6.39 -10.85
CA PRO A 59 9.09 -6.79 -10.95
C PRO A 59 9.88 -6.66 -9.64
N VAL A 60 11.18 -6.97 -9.71
CA VAL A 60 12.10 -6.84 -8.59
C VAL A 60 12.07 -5.41 -8.03
N SER A 61 12.00 -5.31 -6.73
CA SER A 61 11.82 -4.06 -6.00
C SER A 61 12.39 -4.18 -4.60
N ALA A 62 12.41 -3.11 -3.82
CA ALA A 62 12.93 -3.15 -2.47
C ALA A 62 12.17 -2.20 -1.54
N TYR A 63 12.83 -1.18 -1.03
CA TYR A 63 12.27 -0.27 -0.03
C TYR A 63 11.14 0.58 -0.60
N SER A 64 10.17 0.90 0.23
CA SER A 64 9.06 1.78 -0.14
C SER A 64 8.71 2.75 0.98
N SER A 65 8.13 3.87 0.59
CA SER A 65 7.66 4.92 1.49
C SER A 65 6.33 5.46 0.98
N LEU A 66 5.45 5.83 1.88
CA LEU A 66 4.12 6.35 1.57
C LEU A 66 3.92 7.75 2.15
N THR A 67 3.14 8.56 1.44
CA THR A 67 2.59 9.81 1.97
C THR A 67 1.18 10.02 1.47
N ALA A 68 0.36 10.70 2.27
CA ALA A 68 -1.01 11.08 1.89
C ALA A 68 -1.07 12.58 1.59
N GLY A 69 -1.87 12.94 0.60
CA GLY A 69 -2.16 14.33 0.25
C GLY A 69 -2.85 15.07 1.40
N ARG A 70 -2.56 16.37 1.54
CA ARG A 70 -3.13 17.20 2.60
C ARG A 70 -4.59 17.56 2.29
N PRO A 71 -5.48 17.52 3.30
CA PRO A 71 -6.82 18.07 3.18
C PRO A 71 -6.80 19.55 2.75
N GLY A 72 -7.75 19.93 1.91
CA GLY A 72 -7.87 21.31 1.42
C GLY A 72 -6.84 21.74 0.38
N THR A 73 -6.08 20.81 -0.18
CA THR A 73 -5.11 21.07 -1.26
C THR A 73 -5.44 20.25 -2.51
N ALA A 74 -4.79 20.55 -3.63
CA ALA A 74 -4.96 19.80 -4.87
C ALA A 74 -4.56 18.30 -4.74
N SER A 75 -3.78 17.94 -3.72
CA SER A 75 -3.38 16.56 -3.46
C SER A 75 -4.34 15.78 -2.54
N GLU A 76 -5.42 16.41 -2.07
CA GLU A 76 -6.40 15.75 -1.20
C GLU A 76 -6.93 14.46 -1.84
N GLY A 77 -6.97 13.37 -1.06
CA GLY A 77 -7.40 12.05 -1.54
C GLY A 77 -6.34 11.26 -2.32
N THR A 78 -5.20 11.86 -2.62
CA THR A 78 -4.09 11.19 -3.29
C THR A 78 -3.18 10.48 -2.28
N ILE A 79 -2.73 9.31 -2.63
CA ILE A 79 -1.69 8.56 -1.90
C ILE A 79 -0.50 8.44 -2.86
N CYS A 80 0.69 8.84 -2.40
CA CYS A 80 1.91 8.70 -3.18
C CYS A 80 2.80 7.63 -2.55
N ILE A 81 3.38 6.79 -3.39
CA ILE A 81 4.39 5.81 -3.03
C ILE A 81 5.69 6.12 -3.77
N LEU A 82 6.79 6.10 -3.04
CA LEU A 82 8.15 6.08 -3.59
C LEU A 82 8.74 4.71 -3.30
N PHE A 83 9.32 4.05 -4.30
CA PHE A 83 9.91 2.71 -4.12
C PHE A 83 11.12 2.50 -5.01
N GLU A 84 12.00 1.62 -4.57
CA GLU A 84 13.10 1.11 -5.38
C GLU A 84 12.62 -0.05 -6.24
N GLY A 85 13.11 -0.13 -7.48
CA GLY A 85 12.76 -1.22 -8.38
C GLY A 85 13.60 -1.25 -9.64
N GLY A 86 13.38 -2.29 -10.43
CA GLY A 86 14.08 -2.48 -11.69
C GLY A 86 13.51 -3.65 -12.49
N LYS A 87 14.15 -3.99 -13.57
CA LYS A 87 13.80 -5.17 -14.40
C LYS A 87 14.58 -6.40 -13.99
N ALA A 88 15.87 -6.25 -13.75
CA ALA A 88 16.78 -7.32 -13.38
C ALA A 88 17.34 -7.19 -11.95
N PHE A 89 17.44 -5.96 -11.46
CA PHE A 89 18.00 -5.67 -10.15
C PHE A 89 17.13 -4.68 -9.37
N ARG A 90 16.88 -4.96 -8.11
CA ARG A 90 15.93 -4.22 -7.25
C ARG A 90 16.30 -2.76 -6.95
N HIS A 91 17.54 -2.37 -7.16
CA HIS A 91 18.05 -1.02 -6.93
C HIS A 91 18.45 -0.30 -8.23
N GLU A 92 17.90 -0.68 -9.38
CA GLU A 92 18.18 0.00 -10.65
C GLU A 92 17.68 1.44 -10.67
N GLY A 93 16.60 1.74 -9.97
CA GLY A 93 16.03 3.07 -9.92
C GLY A 93 15.08 3.27 -8.75
N ALA A 94 14.67 4.52 -8.57
CA ALA A 94 13.59 4.93 -7.69
C ALA A 94 12.40 5.37 -8.55
N PHE A 95 11.22 4.86 -8.22
CA PHE A 95 9.97 5.11 -8.92
C PHE A 95 8.96 5.75 -7.99
N ALA A 96 8.13 6.61 -8.52
CA ALA A 96 7.00 7.18 -7.82
C ALA A 96 5.69 6.82 -8.53
N ALA A 97 4.66 6.52 -7.76
CA ALA A 97 3.31 6.33 -8.27
C ALA A 97 2.31 7.05 -7.38
N SER A 98 1.18 7.43 -7.96
CA SER A 98 0.07 8.06 -7.25
C SER A 98 -1.21 7.27 -7.50
N PHE A 99 -2.00 7.08 -6.44
CA PHE A 99 -3.28 6.39 -6.49
C PHE A 99 -4.20 6.96 -5.40
N ASN A 100 -5.41 6.43 -5.28
CA ASN A 100 -6.36 6.79 -4.23
C ASN A 100 -6.93 5.53 -3.56
N LEU A 101 -7.72 5.72 -2.51
CA LEU A 101 -8.34 4.61 -1.79
C LEU A 101 -9.23 3.75 -2.70
N SER A 102 -9.98 4.36 -3.60
CA SER A 102 -10.85 3.62 -4.54
C SER A 102 -10.05 2.65 -5.42
N TRP A 103 -8.86 3.06 -5.84
CA TRP A 103 -7.97 2.17 -6.57
C TRP A 103 -7.53 0.99 -5.70
N VAL A 104 -7.14 1.20 -4.45
CA VAL A 104 -6.75 0.10 -3.53
C VAL A 104 -7.91 -0.87 -3.33
N LEU A 105 -9.13 -0.35 -3.18
CA LEU A 105 -10.35 -1.15 -2.99
C LEU A 105 -10.71 -2.05 -4.18
N GLY A 106 -10.22 -1.74 -5.37
CA GLY A 106 -10.33 -2.61 -6.56
C GLY A 106 -9.34 -3.78 -6.58
N GLY A 107 -8.55 -3.97 -5.53
CA GLY A 107 -7.59 -5.06 -5.42
C GLY A 107 -8.16 -6.39 -4.92
N GLU A 108 -7.28 -7.25 -4.42
CA GLU A 108 -7.59 -8.59 -3.95
C GLU A 108 -8.03 -8.60 -2.47
N ARG A 109 -9.00 -9.44 -2.13
CA ARG A 109 -9.32 -9.74 -0.74
C ARG A 109 -8.27 -10.70 -0.16
N THR A 110 -7.80 -10.39 1.03
CA THR A 110 -6.76 -11.20 1.69
C THR A 110 -7.32 -12.35 2.54
N GLY A 111 -8.61 -12.26 2.88
CA GLY A 111 -9.23 -13.16 3.86
C GLY A 111 -8.95 -12.76 5.31
N ASP A 112 -8.22 -11.68 5.54
CA ASP A 112 -7.92 -11.15 6.87
C ASP A 112 -8.90 -10.01 7.21
N GLY A 113 -10.00 -10.37 7.83
CA GLY A 113 -11.05 -9.42 8.21
C GLY A 113 -11.98 -8.99 7.08
N GLU A 114 -12.81 -8.00 7.38
CA GLU A 114 -13.86 -7.51 6.49
C GLU A 114 -13.57 -6.06 6.04
N VAL A 115 -13.84 -5.76 4.79
CA VAL A 115 -13.90 -4.36 4.35
C VAL A 115 -15.23 -3.77 4.85
N PRO A 116 -15.18 -2.66 5.62
CA PRO A 116 -16.39 -2.08 6.18
C PRO A 116 -17.39 -1.65 5.08
N LYS A 117 -18.67 -1.84 5.33
CA LYS A 117 -19.75 -1.47 4.38
C LYS A 117 -19.71 0.00 3.96
N TRP A 118 -19.31 0.90 4.87
CA TRP A 118 -19.19 2.33 4.57
C TRP A 118 -18.09 2.66 3.54
N VAL A 119 -17.15 1.74 3.31
CA VAL A 119 -16.13 1.87 2.26
C VAL A 119 -16.69 1.45 0.90
N ALA A 120 -17.62 0.50 0.89
CA ALA A 120 -18.17 -0.10 -0.31
C ALA A 120 -19.31 0.73 -0.97
N THR A 121 -19.76 1.79 -0.30
CA THR A 121 -20.92 2.60 -0.73
C THR A 121 -20.56 3.84 -1.56
N LYS A 122 -19.44 3.84 -2.23
CA LYS A 122 -19.11 4.89 -3.21
C LYS A 122 -19.15 4.34 -4.63
#